data_25aef26f9c99c0c2a89cf1181ab30dcc
#
_entry.id   25aef26f9c99c0c2a89cf1181ab30dcc
#
_cell.length_a   1.000
_cell.length_b   1.000
_cell.length_c   1.000
_cell.angle_alpha   90.00
_cell.angle_beta   90.00
_cell.angle_gamma   90.00
#
_symmetry.space_group_name_H-M   'P 1'
#
loop_
_entity.id
_entity.type
_entity.pdbx_description
1 polymer ?
#
loop_
_entity_poly.entity_id
_entity_poly.type
_entity_poly.pdbx_seq_one_letter_code
_entity_poly.pdbx_strand_id
1 'polypeptide(L)'
;ILGIISGFAGGVIYNKYYNYRKLPDALAFFNGKRFVPMVVIAWSVIISLVLVIVWPVVQTGINSFGVWIANSSATSPILAPFIYGTLERLLLPFGLHHMLTIPMNYTSFGGTYTILTGVNAGSQVFGQDPLWLAWATDLINLQNAGDITGYQNLLTAITPARFKVGQMIGATGLLLGIALAMYRRVDADKRSSYRSMFISTVLAVFLTGVTEPLEFMFMFCALPLYLVYAVLQGCAFAMAGIIHLRLHSFGNLEFLTRIPMSLKAGLGGDIVNFIICVAVFFAVGYAIAYFMIGRFHFATPGRLGNYTDDSGAGNGQDGPEKQISGNRQAERIITLLGGRDNILLVDACMTRLRVTVKDITKVAELADWKAEGAMGLIKKDQGIQAVYGPKADVLKSDINDIL
;
A
#
# COMPACT_ATOMS: atom_id res chain seq x y z
N ILE A 1 13.19 0.68 -5.83
CA ILE A 1 13.71 0.01 -7.07
C ILE A 1 14.72 -1.07 -6.70
N LEU A 2 15.80 -0.73 -5.97
CA LEU A 2 16.84 -1.71 -5.60
C LEU A 2 16.25 -2.92 -4.87
N GLY A 3 15.30 -2.71 -3.94
CA GLY A 3 14.61 -3.80 -3.24
C GLY A 3 13.78 -4.69 -4.17
N ILE A 4 13.12 -4.11 -5.18
CA ILE A 4 12.34 -4.87 -6.18
C ILE A 4 13.30 -5.71 -7.05
N ILE A 5 14.37 -5.11 -7.56
CA ILE A 5 15.39 -5.82 -8.36
C ILE A 5 15.97 -6.98 -7.54
N SER A 6 16.36 -6.73 -6.28
CA SER A 6 16.91 -7.74 -5.39
C SER A 6 15.90 -8.86 -5.09
N GLY A 7 14.63 -8.51 -4.85
CA GLY A 7 13.56 -9.48 -4.60
C GLY A 7 13.28 -10.37 -5.80
N PHE A 8 13.15 -9.78 -6.99
CA PHE A 8 12.98 -10.55 -8.24
C PHE A 8 14.20 -11.42 -8.56
N ALA A 9 15.41 -10.87 -8.46
CA ALA A 9 16.62 -11.62 -8.67
C ALA A 9 16.71 -12.81 -7.70
N GLY A 10 16.46 -12.59 -6.42
CA GLY A 10 16.43 -13.64 -5.41
C GLY A 10 15.39 -14.71 -5.71
N GLY A 11 14.17 -14.33 -6.08
CA GLY A 11 13.10 -15.26 -6.45
C GLY A 11 13.42 -16.10 -7.69
N VAL A 12 13.94 -15.48 -8.74
CA VAL A 12 14.36 -16.17 -9.99
C VAL A 12 15.50 -17.15 -9.70
N ILE A 13 16.51 -16.72 -8.94
CA ILE A 13 17.66 -17.56 -8.56
C ILE A 13 17.18 -18.73 -7.70
N TYR A 14 16.32 -18.48 -6.72
CA TYR A 14 15.76 -19.53 -5.88
C TYR A 14 15.04 -20.56 -6.72
N ASN A 15 14.08 -20.16 -7.55
CA ASN A 15 13.30 -21.07 -8.39
C ASN A 15 14.18 -21.90 -9.35
N LYS A 16 15.28 -21.33 -9.82
CA LYS A 16 16.20 -22.02 -10.72
C LYS A 16 17.12 -23.00 -10.02
N TYR A 17 17.60 -22.69 -8.83
CA TYR A 17 18.68 -23.40 -8.18
C TYR A 17 18.31 -24.15 -6.90
N TYR A 18 17.07 -24.03 -6.37
CA TYR A 18 16.67 -24.66 -5.09
C TYR A 18 16.78 -26.20 -5.08
N ASN A 19 16.75 -26.83 -6.26
CA ASN A 19 16.85 -28.27 -6.43
C ASN A 19 18.14 -28.72 -7.17
N TYR A 20 19.13 -27.84 -7.28
CA TYR A 20 20.38 -28.14 -7.96
C TYR A 20 21.23 -29.13 -7.15
N ARG A 21 21.60 -30.29 -7.76
CA ARG A 21 22.28 -31.43 -7.09
C ARG A 21 23.52 -31.91 -7.83
N LYS A 22 24.10 -31.09 -8.73
CA LYS A 22 25.24 -31.48 -9.59
C LYS A 22 26.56 -30.86 -9.14
N LEU A 23 26.72 -30.56 -7.85
CA LEU A 23 28.00 -30.08 -7.33
C LEU A 23 28.97 -31.25 -7.14
N PRO A 24 30.31 -31.02 -7.31
CA PRO A 24 31.33 -32.00 -6.99
C PRO A 24 31.25 -32.50 -5.55
N ASP A 25 31.75 -33.70 -5.27
CA ASP A 25 31.67 -34.34 -3.97
C ASP A 25 32.24 -33.47 -2.83
N ALA A 26 33.30 -32.73 -3.07
CA ALA A 26 33.89 -31.79 -2.11
C ALA A 26 32.91 -30.65 -1.70
N LEU A 27 31.92 -30.35 -2.51
CA LEU A 27 30.90 -29.30 -2.29
C LEU A 27 29.50 -29.90 -2.10
N ALA A 28 29.39 -31.21 -1.96
CA ALA A 28 28.09 -31.92 -1.86
C ALA A 28 27.20 -31.42 -0.73
N PHE A 29 27.79 -30.91 0.37
CA PHE A 29 27.07 -30.27 1.47
C PHE A 29 26.22 -29.07 1.02
N PHE A 30 26.61 -28.36 -0.02
CA PHE A 30 25.92 -27.19 -0.53
C PHE A 30 24.83 -27.53 -1.57
N ASN A 31 24.61 -28.79 -1.91
CA ASN A 31 23.58 -29.19 -2.84
C ASN A 31 22.17 -28.77 -2.37
N GLY A 32 21.27 -28.52 -3.34
CA GLY A 32 19.86 -28.16 -3.11
C GLY A 32 19.73 -26.73 -2.60
N LYS A 33 18.85 -26.49 -1.63
CA LYS A 33 18.53 -25.16 -1.10
C LYS A 33 19.73 -24.38 -0.56
N ARG A 34 20.77 -25.08 -0.10
CA ARG A 34 22.00 -24.46 0.43
C ARG A 34 22.89 -23.85 -0.65
N PHE A 35 22.69 -24.21 -1.92
CA PHE A 35 23.41 -23.65 -3.06
C PHE A 35 22.89 -22.25 -3.41
N VAL A 36 21.60 -21.98 -3.19
CA VAL A 36 20.97 -20.71 -3.55
C VAL A 36 21.66 -19.49 -2.96
N PRO A 37 22.02 -19.42 -1.66
CA PRO A 37 22.73 -18.27 -1.10
C PRO A 37 24.06 -17.95 -1.81
N MET A 38 24.82 -18.98 -2.18
CA MET A 38 26.09 -18.78 -2.90
C MET A 38 25.87 -18.14 -4.27
N VAL A 39 24.85 -18.63 -4.99
CA VAL A 39 24.50 -18.08 -6.31
C VAL A 39 23.94 -16.66 -6.16
N VAL A 40 23.13 -16.39 -5.13
CA VAL A 40 22.61 -15.06 -4.83
C VAL A 40 23.74 -14.07 -4.56
N ILE A 41 24.76 -14.44 -3.79
CA ILE A 41 25.94 -13.60 -3.51
C ILE A 41 26.65 -13.25 -4.83
N ALA A 42 26.94 -14.24 -5.68
CA ALA A 42 27.60 -14.01 -6.95
C ALA A 42 26.79 -13.07 -7.87
N TRP A 43 25.49 -13.31 -8.00
CA TRP A 43 24.61 -12.45 -8.80
C TRP A 43 24.42 -11.06 -8.19
N SER A 44 24.41 -10.92 -6.88
CA SER A 44 24.33 -9.62 -6.20
C SER A 44 25.52 -8.73 -6.55
N VAL A 45 26.73 -9.29 -6.63
CA VAL A 45 27.92 -8.55 -7.06
C VAL A 45 27.75 -8.06 -8.50
N ILE A 46 27.35 -8.95 -9.42
CA ILE A 46 27.15 -8.60 -10.84
C ILE A 46 26.07 -7.51 -10.97
N ILE A 47 24.92 -7.69 -10.32
CA ILE A 47 23.83 -6.71 -10.35
C ILE A 47 24.28 -5.36 -9.78
N SER A 48 25.05 -5.37 -8.69
CA SER A 48 25.57 -4.13 -8.07
C SER A 48 26.52 -3.40 -9.02
N LEU A 49 27.42 -4.10 -9.71
CA LEU A 49 28.32 -3.49 -10.68
C LEU A 49 27.57 -2.87 -11.86
N VAL A 50 26.54 -3.54 -12.37
CA VAL A 50 25.67 -2.99 -13.42
C VAL A 50 24.93 -1.76 -12.92
N LEU A 51 24.39 -1.80 -11.70
CA LEU A 51 23.64 -0.69 -11.12
C LEU A 51 24.53 0.52 -10.85
N VAL A 52 25.80 0.36 -10.47
CA VAL A 52 26.73 1.49 -10.30
C VAL A 52 26.88 2.30 -11.60
N ILE A 53 26.79 1.66 -12.76
CA ILE A 53 26.88 2.32 -14.06
C ILE A 53 25.54 2.92 -14.49
N VAL A 54 24.46 2.15 -14.37
CA VAL A 54 23.14 2.52 -14.90
C VAL A 54 22.41 3.48 -13.97
N TRP A 55 22.52 3.27 -12.66
CA TRP A 55 21.72 4.01 -11.68
C TRP A 55 21.99 5.52 -11.67
N PRO A 56 23.21 6.03 -11.77
CA PRO A 56 23.46 7.48 -11.81
C PRO A 56 22.74 8.18 -12.96
N VAL A 57 22.62 7.53 -14.12
CA VAL A 57 21.88 8.09 -15.28
C VAL A 57 20.39 8.23 -14.96
N VAL A 58 19.80 7.18 -14.41
CA VAL A 58 18.39 7.19 -13.98
C VAL A 58 18.17 8.25 -12.90
N GLN A 59 19.05 8.28 -11.90
CA GLN A 59 18.96 9.25 -10.80
C GLN A 59 19.09 10.70 -11.26
N THR A 60 20.03 10.96 -12.20
CA THR A 60 20.21 12.29 -12.78
C THR A 60 18.96 12.73 -13.56
N GLY A 61 18.37 11.83 -14.34
CA GLY A 61 17.13 12.10 -15.06
C GLY A 61 15.98 12.49 -14.12
N ILE A 62 15.80 11.73 -13.04
CA ILE A 62 14.77 12.00 -12.04
C ILE A 62 15.03 13.32 -11.32
N ASN A 63 16.27 13.59 -10.93
CA ASN A 63 16.66 14.84 -10.29
C ASN A 63 16.43 16.05 -11.21
N SER A 64 16.83 15.97 -12.48
CA SER A 64 16.62 17.02 -13.48
C SER A 64 15.13 17.30 -13.67
N PHE A 65 14.31 16.26 -13.72
CA PHE A 65 12.86 16.38 -13.79
C PHE A 65 12.28 17.06 -12.52
N GLY A 66 12.76 16.66 -11.33
CA GLY A 66 12.36 17.28 -10.06
C GLY A 66 12.71 18.77 -10.01
N VAL A 67 13.92 19.15 -10.44
CA VAL A 67 14.35 20.57 -10.52
C VAL A 67 13.50 21.35 -11.51
N TRP A 68 13.20 20.78 -12.69
CA TRP A 68 12.33 21.41 -13.66
C TRP A 68 10.94 21.67 -13.07
N ILE A 69 10.34 20.70 -12.39
CA ILE A 69 9.04 20.85 -11.71
C ILE A 69 9.11 21.94 -10.64
N ALA A 70 10.12 21.91 -9.77
CA ALA A 70 10.27 22.89 -8.69
C ALA A 70 10.33 24.33 -9.22
N ASN A 71 11.07 24.53 -10.31
CA ASN A 71 11.25 25.86 -10.94
C ASN A 71 10.08 26.28 -11.84
N SER A 72 9.09 25.44 -12.06
CA SER A 72 7.99 25.68 -13.00
C SER A 72 6.82 26.51 -12.40
N SER A 73 6.95 27.06 -11.18
CA SER A 73 5.84 27.76 -10.52
C SER A 73 5.32 28.98 -11.28
N ALA A 74 6.22 29.75 -11.86
CA ALA A 74 5.87 30.93 -12.65
C ALA A 74 5.59 30.60 -14.13
N THR A 75 6.30 29.59 -14.69
CA THR A 75 6.24 29.28 -16.13
C THR A 75 5.17 28.27 -16.50
N SER A 76 4.78 27.39 -15.59
CA SER A 76 3.83 26.30 -15.88
C SER A 76 2.98 25.93 -14.64
N PRO A 77 2.12 26.86 -14.14
CA PRO A 77 1.38 26.67 -12.91
C PRO A 77 0.35 25.52 -12.98
N ILE A 78 -0.13 25.18 -14.17
CA ILE A 78 -1.13 24.13 -14.43
C ILE A 78 -0.45 22.87 -14.95
N LEU A 79 0.42 23.00 -15.97
CA LEU A 79 1.01 21.85 -16.68
C LEU A 79 1.97 21.05 -15.80
N ALA A 80 2.78 21.70 -14.97
CA ALA A 80 3.74 20.99 -14.12
C ALA A 80 3.07 20.11 -13.05
N PRO A 81 2.07 20.60 -12.29
CA PRO A 81 1.29 19.72 -11.40
C PRO A 81 0.55 18.61 -12.15
N PHE A 82 0.00 18.89 -13.33
CA PHE A 82 -0.65 17.85 -14.16
C PHE A 82 0.31 16.72 -14.52
N ILE A 83 1.49 17.05 -15.06
CA ILE A 83 2.50 16.05 -15.43
C ILE A 83 2.98 15.29 -14.19
N TYR A 84 3.25 16.01 -13.09
CA TYR A 84 3.67 15.40 -11.83
C TYR A 84 2.65 14.39 -11.34
N GLY A 85 1.38 14.75 -11.21
CA GLY A 85 0.32 13.88 -10.70
C GLY A 85 0.05 12.68 -11.60
N THR A 86 0.13 12.85 -12.93
CA THR A 86 0.00 11.76 -13.89
C THR A 86 1.16 10.77 -13.77
N LEU A 87 2.40 11.28 -13.74
CA LEU A 87 3.60 10.42 -13.63
C LEU A 87 3.68 9.72 -12.28
N GLU A 88 3.29 10.38 -11.19
CA GLU A 88 3.22 9.77 -9.87
C GLU A 88 2.37 8.49 -9.91
N ARG A 89 1.21 8.53 -10.56
CA ARG A 89 0.33 7.36 -10.72
C ARG A 89 0.89 6.32 -11.69
N LEU A 90 1.46 6.74 -12.82
CA LEU A 90 2.09 5.82 -13.77
C LEU A 90 3.31 5.09 -13.19
N LEU A 91 4.02 5.70 -12.26
CA LEU A 91 5.16 5.09 -11.57
C LEU A 91 4.77 4.19 -10.39
N LEU A 92 3.52 4.29 -9.90
CA LEU A 92 3.05 3.56 -8.73
C LEU A 92 3.09 2.03 -8.91
N PRO A 93 2.69 1.44 -10.06
CA PRO A 93 2.77 -0.02 -10.27
C PRO A 93 4.19 -0.59 -10.08
N PHE A 94 5.19 0.25 -10.32
CA PHE A 94 6.61 -0.11 -10.18
C PHE A 94 7.19 0.23 -8.79
N GLY A 95 6.39 0.80 -7.90
CA GLY A 95 6.85 1.30 -6.59
C GLY A 95 7.78 2.53 -6.69
N LEU A 96 7.83 3.18 -7.87
CA LEU A 96 8.75 4.29 -8.16
C LEU A 96 8.20 5.66 -7.79
N HIS A 97 6.92 5.79 -7.52
CA HIS A 97 6.26 7.05 -7.19
C HIS A 97 6.90 7.74 -5.96
N HIS A 98 7.41 6.98 -4.99
CA HIS A 98 8.13 7.54 -3.84
C HIS A 98 9.39 8.32 -4.21
N MET A 99 9.99 8.07 -5.37
CA MET A 99 11.12 8.86 -5.87
C MET A 99 10.74 10.29 -6.26
N LEU A 100 9.46 10.52 -6.56
CA LEU A 100 8.90 11.85 -6.79
C LEU A 100 8.32 12.43 -5.50
N THR A 101 7.54 11.66 -4.75
CA THR A 101 6.79 12.17 -3.60
C THR A 101 7.66 12.53 -2.42
N ILE A 102 8.66 11.72 -2.07
CA ILE A 102 9.51 11.99 -0.89
C ILE A 102 10.35 13.26 -1.08
N PRO A 103 11.10 13.43 -2.18
CA PRO A 103 11.84 14.68 -2.40
C PRO A 103 10.93 15.91 -2.47
N MET A 104 9.76 15.78 -3.09
CA MET A 104 8.81 16.87 -3.20
C MET A 104 8.28 17.33 -1.84
N ASN A 105 8.04 16.41 -0.93
CA ASN A 105 7.49 16.76 0.38
C ASN A 105 8.54 17.25 1.39
N TYR A 106 9.83 16.82 1.28
CA TYR A 106 10.82 17.01 2.37
C TYR A 106 12.16 17.58 1.93
N THR A 107 12.37 17.91 0.66
CA THR A 107 13.61 18.48 0.17
C THR A 107 13.38 19.79 -0.60
N SER A 108 14.47 20.46 -0.97
CA SER A 108 14.41 21.69 -1.81
C SER A 108 13.72 21.51 -3.16
N PHE A 109 13.53 20.27 -3.65
CA PHE A 109 12.71 20.01 -4.84
C PHE A 109 11.25 20.42 -4.67
N GLY A 110 10.70 20.33 -3.46
CA GLY A 110 9.35 20.79 -3.14
C GLY A 110 9.21 22.29 -2.90
N GLY A 111 10.31 23.00 -3.01
CA GLY A 111 10.40 24.44 -2.77
C GLY A 111 11.16 24.76 -1.48
N THR A 112 11.58 26.01 -1.38
CA THR A 112 12.27 26.58 -0.21
C THR A 112 11.46 27.78 0.26
N TYR A 113 11.30 27.91 1.57
CA TYR A 113 10.63 29.03 2.18
C TYR A 113 11.47 29.59 3.33
N THR A 114 11.63 30.91 3.35
CA THR A 114 12.29 31.63 4.46
C THR A 114 11.20 32.11 5.41
N ILE A 115 11.26 31.67 6.65
CA ILE A 115 10.31 32.05 7.71
C ILE A 115 10.41 33.54 7.96
N LEU A 116 9.28 34.25 7.97
CA LEU A 116 9.23 35.71 8.09
C LEU A 116 9.05 36.17 9.53
N THR A 117 8.41 35.37 10.38
CA THR A 117 7.96 35.78 11.71
C THR A 117 8.38 34.81 12.81
N GLY A 118 8.32 35.25 14.06
CA GLY A 118 8.60 34.43 15.24
C GLY A 118 10.10 34.23 15.53
N VAL A 119 10.40 33.29 16.44
CA VAL A 119 11.77 33.01 16.90
C VAL A 119 12.67 32.40 15.83
N ASN A 120 12.10 31.80 14.81
CA ASN A 120 12.82 31.19 13.69
C ASN A 120 12.85 32.05 12.42
N ALA A 121 12.51 33.36 12.54
CA ALA A 121 12.57 34.28 11.41
C ALA A 121 13.98 34.31 10.79
N GLY A 122 14.04 34.27 9.46
CA GLY A 122 15.26 34.16 8.66
C GLY A 122 15.76 32.73 8.42
N SER A 123 15.23 31.72 9.11
CA SER A 123 15.55 30.30 8.84
C SER A 123 14.83 29.80 7.60
N GLN A 124 15.45 28.83 6.91
CA GLN A 124 14.86 28.21 5.73
C GLN A 124 14.28 26.83 6.05
N VAL A 125 13.13 26.54 5.45
CA VAL A 125 12.50 25.22 5.44
C VAL A 125 12.38 24.72 4.01
N PHE A 126 12.38 23.40 3.83
CA PHE A 126 12.45 22.74 2.53
C PHE A 126 11.34 21.73 2.38
N GLY A 127 10.76 21.64 1.18
CA GLY A 127 9.73 20.70 0.83
C GLY A 127 8.31 21.17 1.14
N GLN A 128 7.32 20.57 0.49
CA GLN A 128 5.92 21.03 0.51
C GLN A 128 5.32 21.02 1.92
N ASP A 129 5.68 20.06 2.78
CA ASP A 129 5.08 19.92 4.11
C ASP A 129 5.62 20.97 5.10
N PRO A 130 6.94 21.09 5.37
CA PRO A 130 7.47 22.13 6.23
C PRO A 130 7.20 23.54 5.72
N LEU A 131 7.24 23.72 4.39
CA LEU A 131 6.96 25.01 3.75
C LEU A 131 5.52 25.45 4.05
N TRP A 132 4.53 24.56 3.88
CA TRP A 132 3.14 24.92 4.14
C TRP A 132 2.90 25.28 5.60
N LEU A 133 3.49 24.53 6.54
CA LEU A 133 3.35 24.81 7.97
C LEU A 133 3.94 26.16 8.35
N ALA A 134 5.14 26.48 7.87
CA ALA A 134 5.79 27.76 8.12
C ALA A 134 5.03 28.93 7.50
N TRP A 135 4.62 28.80 6.22
CA TRP A 135 3.85 29.80 5.50
C TRP A 135 2.50 30.09 6.18
N ALA A 136 1.75 29.06 6.57
CA ALA A 136 0.47 29.24 7.25
C ALA A 136 0.65 29.87 8.63
N THR A 137 1.74 29.56 9.33
CA THR A 137 2.10 30.19 10.61
C THR A 137 2.41 31.68 10.43
N ASP A 138 3.20 32.03 9.41
CA ASP A 138 3.52 33.44 9.10
C ASP A 138 2.27 34.24 8.73
N LEU A 139 1.34 33.67 7.96
CA LEU A 139 0.04 34.30 7.67
C LEU A 139 -0.72 34.64 8.97
N ILE A 140 -0.81 33.70 9.88
CA ILE A 140 -1.49 33.89 11.17
C ILE A 140 -0.79 34.97 11.99
N ASN A 141 0.53 34.97 12.04
CA ASN A 141 1.31 35.94 12.81
C ASN A 141 1.19 37.35 12.22
N LEU A 142 1.26 37.51 10.89
CA LEU A 142 1.07 38.81 10.24
C LEU A 142 -0.34 39.35 10.47
N GLN A 143 -1.36 38.49 10.40
CA GLN A 143 -2.74 38.86 10.69
C GLN A 143 -2.91 39.32 12.15
N ASN A 144 -2.34 38.59 13.09
CA ASN A 144 -2.37 38.94 14.52
C ASN A 144 -1.60 40.21 14.83
N ALA A 145 -0.52 40.51 14.08
CA ALA A 145 0.26 41.76 14.22
C ALA A 145 -0.44 42.95 13.53
N GLY A 146 -1.53 42.76 12.79
CA GLY A 146 -2.23 43.81 12.03
C GLY A 146 -1.49 44.26 10.77
N ASP A 147 -0.46 43.53 10.33
CA ASP A 147 0.24 43.79 9.06
C ASP A 147 -0.55 43.22 7.87
N ILE A 148 -1.59 43.93 7.49
CA ILE A 148 -2.48 43.54 6.38
C ILE A 148 -1.70 43.51 5.06
N THR A 149 -0.77 44.43 4.85
CA THR A 149 0.03 44.51 3.61
C THR A 149 0.96 43.31 3.49
N GLY A 150 1.70 42.98 4.54
CA GLY A 150 2.54 41.79 4.58
C GLY A 150 1.73 40.51 4.37
N TYR A 151 0.58 40.41 5.04
CA TYR A 151 -0.35 39.29 4.86
C TYR A 151 -0.80 39.10 3.40
N GLN A 152 -1.31 40.16 2.76
CA GLN A 152 -1.77 40.10 1.37
C GLN A 152 -0.64 39.77 0.38
N ASN A 153 0.53 40.39 0.58
CA ASN A 153 1.71 40.09 -0.23
C ASN A 153 2.12 38.60 -0.11
N LEU A 154 2.17 38.07 1.10
CA LEU A 154 2.51 36.67 1.33
C LEU A 154 1.48 35.71 0.74
N LEU A 155 0.19 36.05 0.87
CA LEU A 155 -0.93 35.24 0.37
C LEU A 155 -0.93 35.15 -1.16
N THR A 156 -0.46 36.18 -1.87
CA THR A 156 -0.44 36.24 -3.34
C THR A 156 0.88 35.76 -3.96
N ALA A 157 2.00 35.94 -3.23
CA ALA A 157 3.34 35.64 -3.75
C ALA A 157 3.61 34.13 -3.87
N ILE A 158 3.00 33.30 -3.03
CA ILE A 158 3.31 31.88 -2.93
C ILE A 158 2.04 31.04 -3.05
N THR A 159 2.10 29.98 -3.85
CA THR A 159 1.10 28.92 -3.90
C THR A 159 1.71 27.65 -3.30
N PRO A 160 1.69 27.50 -1.97
CA PRO A 160 2.29 26.34 -1.32
C PRO A 160 1.47 25.08 -1.62
N ALA A 161 2.11 23.91 -1.48
CA ALA A 161 1.47 22.61 -1.57
C ALA A 161 0.76 22.28 -2.90
N ARG A 162 1.08 22.99 -3.99
CA ARG A 162 0.49 22.74 -5.33
C ARG A 162 0.72 21.32 -5.87
N PHE A 163 1.76 20.63 -5.39
CA PHE A 163 2.05 19.25 -5.73
C PHE A 163 1.52 18.25 -4.69
N LYS A 164 0.64 18.67 -3.78
CA LYS A 164 0.05 17.81 -2.75
C LYS A 164 -1.47 17.79 -2.76
N VAL A 165 -2.11 18.94 -2.99
CA VAL A 165 -3.57 19.04 -2.93
C VAL A 165 -4.27 18.11 -3.93
N GLY A 166 -3.67 17.84 -5.08
CA GLY A 166 -4.20 16.87 -6.05
C GLY A 166 -4.27 15.45 -5.49
N GLN A 167 -3.29 15.05 -4.67
CA GLN A 167 -3.34 13.76 -3.98
C GLN A 167 -4.51 13.71 -2.99
N MET A 168 -4.76 14.79 -2.25
CA MET A 168 -5.90 14.88 -1.33
C MET A 168 -7.23 14.74 -2.08
N ILE A 169 -7.40 15.45 -3.22
CA ILE A 169 -8.59 15.35 -4.08
C ILE A 169 -8.75 13.91 -4.58
N GLY A 170 -7.65 13.27 -5.01
CA GLY A 170 -7.65 11.89 -5.49
C GLY A 170 -8.09 10.88 -4.44
N ALA A 171 -7.48 10.93 -3.26
CA ALA A 171 -7.77 10.00 -2.17
C ALA A 171 -9.16 10.21 -1.56
N THR A 172 -9.64 11.46 -1.51
CA THR A 172 -10.91 11.81 -0.86
C THR A 172 -12.10 11.76 -1.82
N GLY A 173 -11.88 11.98 -3.13
CA GLY A 173 -12.91 12.08 -4.15
C GLY A 173 -12.79 11.05 -5.26
N LEU A 174 -11.82 11.21 -6.15
CA LEU A 174 -11.70 10.44 -7.40
C LEU A 174 -11.69 8.92 -7.17
N LEU A 175 -10.84 8.42 -6.27
CA LEU A 175 -10.74 6.99 -5.98
C LEU A 175 -11.97 6.43 -5.29
N LEU A 176 -12.60 7.21 -4.41
CA LEU A 176 -13.84 6.80 -3.75
C LEU A 176 -14.98 6.66 -4.77
N GLY A 177 -15.04 7.56 -5.76
CA GLY A 177 -15.97 7.45 -6.88
C GLY A 177 -15.74 6.18 -7.70
N ILE A 178 -14.48 5.89 -8.04
CA ILE A 178 -14.09 4.65 -8.75
C ILE A 178 -14.45 3.41 -7.91
N ALA A 179 -14.17 3.41 -6.62
CA ALA A 179 -14.51 2.31 -5.71
C ALA A 179 -16.01 2.06 -5.65
N LEU A 180 -16.81 3.11 -5.57
CA LEU A 180 -18.27 2.99 -5.61
C LEU A 180 -18.74 2.41 -6.96
N ALA A 181 -18.14 2.83 -8.07
CA ALA A 181 -18.44 2.29 -9.40
C ALA A 181 -18.11 0.79 -9.50
N MET A 182 -16.94 0.38 -9.01
CA MET A 182 -16.56 -1.04 -8.93
C MET A 182 -17.56 -1.83 -8.09
N TYR A 183 -17.89 -1.36 -6.89
CA TYR A 183 -18.84 -2.03 -6.01
C TYR A 183 -20.24 -2.15 -6.63
N ARG A 184 -20.72 -1.10 -7.33
CA ARG A 184 -22.01 -1.15 -8.04
C ARG A 184 -22.01 -2.11 -9.21
N ARG A 185 -20.85 -2.42 -9.78
CA ARG A 185 -20.63 -3.37 -10.87
C ARG A 185 -20.30 -4.80 -10.40
N VAL A 186 -20.18 -5.04 -9.11
CA VAL A 186 -20.07 -6.39 -8.53
C VAL A 186 -21.29 -7.22 -8.93
N ASP A 187 -21.09 -8.49 -9.27
CA ASP A 187 -22.18 -9.41 -9.62
C ASP A 187 -23.18 -9.53 -8.47
N ALA A 188 -24.47 -9.60 -8.81
CA ALA A 188 -25.56 -9.40 -7.84
C ALA A 188 -25.51 -10.40 -6.67
N ASP A 189 -25.16 -11.66 -6.97
CA ASP A 189 -25.03 -12.76 -6.01
C ASP A 189 -23.79 -12.62 -5.10
N LYS A 190 -22.77 -11.88 -5.52
CA LYS A 190 -21.51 -11.69 -4.78
C LYS A 190 -21.44 -10.37 -4.00
N ARG A 191 -22.37 -9.45 -4.24
CA ARG A 191 -22.29 -8.07 -3.69
C ARG A 191 -22.25 -8.01 -2.17
N SER A 192 -22.93 -8.90 -1.46
CA SER A 192 -22.92 -8.96 -0.01
C SER A 192 -21.53 -9.34 0.53
N SER A 193 -20.88 -10.34 -0.08
CA SER A 193 -19.56 -10.84 0.33
C SER A 193 -18.46 -9.78 0.14
N TYR A 194 -18.55 -8.98 -0.92
CA TYR A 194 -17.55 -7.94 -1.21
C TYR A 194 -17.77 -6.61 -0.47
N ARG A 195 -18.94 -6.43 0.18
CA ARG A 195 -19.29 -5.17 0.86
C ARG A 195 -18.28 -4.77 1.91
N SER A 196 -17.89 -5.69 2.78
CA SER A 196 -16.93 -5.43 3.87
C SER A 196 -15.57 -5.01 3.33
N MET A 197 -15.06 -5.72 2.32
CA MET A 197 -13.79 -5.42 1.66
C MET A 197 -13.77 -3.99 1.08
N PHE A 198 -14.81 -3.60 0.32
CA PHE A 198 -14.89 -2.25 -0.24
C PHE A 198 -14.97 -1.18 0.85
N ILE A 199 -15.78 -1.39 1.88
CA ILE A 199 -15.93 -0.42 2.98
C ILE A 199 -14.62 -0.23 3.73
N SER A 200 -13.94 -1.33 4.12
CA SER A 200 -12.67 -1.24 4.86
C SER A 200 -11.56 -0.59 4.03
N THR A 201 -11.47 -0.92 2.74
CA THR A 201 -10.46 -0.35 1.85
C THR A 201 -10.73 1.14 1.59
N VAL A 202 -11.98 1.52 1.31
CA VAL A 202 -12.38 2.92 1.14
C VAL A 202 -12.11 3.72 2.41
N LEU A 203 -12.45 3.19 3.59
CA LEU A 203 -12.21 3.86 4.86
C LEU A 203 -10.71 4.06 5.12
N ALA A 204 -9.88 3.05 4.85
CA ALA A 204 -8.44 3.16 4.99
C ALA A 204 -7.87 4.27 4.10
N VAL A 205 -8.22 4.30 2.81
CA VAL A 205 -7.77 5.32 1.86
C VAL A 205 -8.26 6.70 2.27
N PHE A 206 -9.55 6.83 2.63
CA PHE A 206 -10.14 8.10 3.05
C PHE A 206 -9.46 8.67 4.29
N LEU A 207 -9.22 7.86 5.31
CA LEU A 207 -8.64 8.34 6.57
C LEU A 207 -7.15 8.66 6.44
N THR A 208 -6.37 7.78 5.83
CA THR A 208 -4.90 7.88 5.81
C THR A 208 -4.36 8.63 4.61
N GLY A 209 -5.11 8.68 3.48
CA GLY A 209 -4.62 9.19 2.20
C GLY A 209 -3.69 8.23 1.45
N VAL A 210 -3.47 7.02 1.97
CA VAL A 210 -2.71 5.95 1.31
C VAL A 210 -3.61 5.32 0.25
N THR A 211 -3.28 5.52 -1.02
CA THR A 211 -4.19 5.23 -2.16
C THR A 211 -4.06 3.83 -2.72
N GLU A 212 -2.91 3.19 -2.50
CA GLU A 212 -2.51 1.89 -3.03
C GLU A 212 -3.55 0.78 -2.81
N PRO A 213 -4.20 0.66 -1.64
CA PRO A 213 -5.18 -0.41 -1.44
C PRO A 213 -6.33 -0.40 -2.44
N LEU A 214 -6.81 0.78 -2.85
CA LEU A 214 -7.84 0.91 -3.89
C LEU A 214 -7.26 0.78 -5.30
N GLU A 215 -6.10 1.37 -5.54
CA GLU A 215 -5.45 1.34 -6.86
C GLU A 215 -5.12 -0.08 -7.29
N PHE A 216 -4.57 -0.90 -6.39
CA PHE A 216 -4.27 -2.30 -6.68
C PHE A 216 -5.50 -3.16 -6.97
N MET A 217 -6.68 -2.76 -6.51
CA MET A 217 -7.92 -3.49 -6.81
C MET A 217 -8.27 -3.48 -8.30
N PHE A 218 -7.89 -2.45 -9.06
CA PHE A 218 -8.24 -2.36 -10.49
C PHE A 218 -7.05 -2.22 -11.43
N MET A 219 -5.88 -1.86 -10.94
CA MET A 219 -4.67 -1.66 -11.73
C MET A 219 -4.34 -2.85 -12.64
N PHE A 220 -4.37 -4.06 -12.10
CA PHE A 220 -3.98 -5.27 -12.84
C PHE A 220 -5.12 -5.90 -13.64
N CYS A 221 -6.37 -5.69 -13.26
CA CYS A 221 -7.52 -6.29 -13.95
C CYS A 221 -8.20 -5.32 -14.92
N ALA A 222 -7.91 -4.03 -14.85
CA ALA A 222 -8.49 -2.98 -15.68
C ALA A 222 -7.47 -1.90 -16.04
N LEU A 223 -6.33 -2.28 -16.64
CA LEU A 223 -5.25 -1.36 -16.99
C LEU A 223 -5.71 -0.12 -17.77
N PRO A 224 -6.63 -0.19 -18.78
CA PRO A 224 -7.11 1.01 -19.44
C PRO A 224 -7.83 1.99 -18.50
N LEU A 225 -8.58 1.47 -17.52
CA LEU A 225 -9.21 2.30 -16.49
C LEU A 225 -8.14 2.96 -15.59
N TYR A 226 -7.07 2.22 -15.27
CA TYR A 226 -5.96 2.76 -14.49
C TYR A 226 -5.23 3.89 -15.20
N LEU A 227 -5.01 3.77 -16.52
CA LEU A 227 -4.39 4.84 -17.33
C LEU A 227 -5.26 6.10 -17.36
N VAL A 228 -6.58 5.94 -17.53
CA VAL A 228 -7.53 7.07 -17.47
C VAL A 228 -7.53 7.68 -16.06
N TYR A 229 -7.52 6.86 -15.02
CA TYR A 229 -7.39 7.33 -13.65
C TYR A 229 -6.10 8.15 -13.43
N ALA A 230 -4.95 7.71 -13.95
CA ALA A 230 -3.69 8.44 -13.83
C ALA A 230 -3.77 9.84 -14.46
N VAL A 231 -4.42 9.98 -15.62
CA VAL A 231 -4.66 11.27 -16.26
C VAL A 231 -5.62 12.14 -15.44
N LEU A 232 -6.73 11.57 -14.94
CA LEU A 232 -7.66 12.29 -14.06
C LEU A 232 -7.00 12.75 -12.77
N GLN A 233 -6.09 11.97 -12.23
CA GLN A 233 -5.28 12.36 -11.08
C GLN A 233 -4.37 13.56 -11.43
N GLY A 234 -3.75 13.55 -12.60
CA GLY A 234 -3.03 14.73 -13.11
C GLY A 234 -3.93 15.97 -13.19
N CYS A 235 -5.17 15.83 -13.68
CA CYS A 235 -6.15 16.93 -13.68
C CYS A 235 -6.45 17.42 -12.25
N ALA A 236 -6.56 16.52 -11.27
CA ALA A 236 -6.76 16.91 -9.87
C ALA A 236 -5.58 17.74 -9.33
N PHE A 237 -4.34 17.39 -9.69
CA PHE A 237 -3.16 18.21 -9.35
C PHE A 237 -3.17 19.57 -10.07
N ALA A 238 -3.60 19.61 -11.33
CA ALA A 238 -3.68 20.84 -12.12
C ALA A 238 -4.65 21.87 -11.52
N MET A 239 -5.63 21.43 -10.73
CA MET A 239 -6.60 22.32 -10.08
C MET A 239 -5.93 23.37 -9.18
N ALA A 240 -4.78 23.04 -8.56
CA ALA A 240 -4.02 23.99 -7.76
C ALA A 240 -3.51 25.23 -8.54
N GLY A 241 -3.34 25.09 -9.85
CA GLY A 241 -2.99 26.22 -10.74
C GLY A 241 -4.19 26.94 -11.36
N ILE A 242 -5.40 26.40 -11.20
CA ILE A 242 -6.63 26.94 -11.78
C ILE A 242 -7.43 27.73 -10.76
N ILE A 243 -7.51 27.21 -9.54
CA ILE A 243 -8.26 27.81 -8.42
C ILE A 243 -7.41 27.86 -7.17
N HIS A 244 -7.83 28.66 -6.19
CA HIS A 244 -7.13 28.72 -4.91
C HIS A 244 -7.37 27.44 -4.10
N LEU A 245 -6.30 26.63 -3.97
CA LEU A 245 -6.27 25.35 -3.24
C LEU A 245 -4.95 25.25 -2.45
N ARG A 246 -4.70 26.21 -1.56
CA ARG A 246 -3.46 26.34 -0.77
C ARG A 246 -3.55 25.51 0.52
N LEU A 247 -4.02 24.27 0.41
CA LEU A 247 -4.17 23.33 1.50
C LEU A 247 -3.13 22.21 1.40
N HIS A 248 -2.74 21.66 2.54
CA HIS A 248 -1.80 20.53 2.59
C HIS A 248 -2.20 19.55 3.67
N SER A 249 -2.23 18.26 3.31
CA SER A 249 -2.23 17.13 4.25
C SER A 249 -1.91 15.83 3.52
N PHE A 250 -1.51 14.79 4.25
CA PHE A 250 -1.30 13.46 3.70
C PHE A 250 -2.59 12.63 3.65
N GLY A 251 -3.52 12.89 4.55
CA GLY A 251 -4.82 12.23 4.60
C GLY A 251 -5.84 13.04 5.37
N ASN A 252 -7.09 12.56 5.40
CA ASN A 252 -8.18 13.33 6.01
C ASN A 252 -8.09 13.44 7.54
N LEU A 253 -7.46 12.46 8.22
CA LEU A 253 -7.19 12.58 9.66
C LEU A 253 -6.27 13.77 9.96
N GLU A 254 -5.20 13.89 9.19
CA GLU A 254 -4.29 15.03 9.32
C GLU A 254 -4.95 16.33 8.86
N PHE A 255 -5.72 16.30 7.78
CA PHE A 255 -6.45 17.46 7.31
C PHE A 255 -7.39 18.02 8.40
N LEU A 256 -8.08 17.15 9.11
CA LEU A 256 -8.95 17.54 10.22
C LEU A 256 -8.18 18.33 11.30
N THR A 257 -6.95 17.93 11.62
CA THR A 257 -6.11 18.67 12.58
C THR A 257 -5.60 20.00 12.02
N ARG A 258 -5.47 20.12 10.70
CA ARG A 258 -4.99 21.33 10.01
C ARG A 258 -6.12 22.34 9.67
N ILE A 259 -7.40 21.94 9.73
CA ILE A 259 -8.54 22.84 9.50
C ILE A 259 -8.50 24.09 10.39
N PRO A 260 -8.30 24.00 11.72
CA PRO A 260 -8.26 25.18 12.58
C PRO A 260 -7.13 26.16 12.19
N MET A 261 -5.97 25.65 11.80
CA MET A 261 -4.85 26.44 11.32
C MET A 261 -5.18 27.13 9.99
N SER A 262 -5.76 26.38 9.05
CA SER A 262 -6.19 26.90 7.75
C SER A 262 -7.24 28.01 7.90
N LEU A 263 -8.22 27.87 8.81
CA LEU A 263 -9.22 28.89 9.07
C LEU A 263 -8.60 30.15 9.70
N LYS A 264 -7.69 29.99 10.65
CA LYS A 264 -6.96 31.12 11.25
C LYS A 264 -6.06 31.84 10.23
N ALA A 265 -5.52 31.12 9.27
CA ALA A 265 -4.72 31.70 8.18
C ALA A 265 -5.59 32.35 7.07
N GLY A 266 -6.91 32.40 7.23
CA GLY A 266 -7.81 33.01 6.24
C GLY A 266 -8.11 32.15 5.00
N LEU A 267 -7.82 30.85 5.06
CA LEU A 267 -7.98 29.91 3.92
C LEU A 267 -9.36 29.22 3.87
N GLY A 268 -10.40 29.84 4.45
CA GLY A 268 -11.77 29.28 4.42
C GLY A 268 -12.32 29.07 3.01
N GLY A 269 -12.02 29.97 2.08
CA GLY A 269 -12.38 29.83 0.67
C GLY A 269 -11.68 28.63 -0.01
N ASP A 270 -10.42 28.37 0.33
CA ASP A 270 -9.66 27.23 -0.19
C ASP A 270 -10.27 25.90 0.28
N ILE A 271 -10.79 25.84 1.51
CA ILE A 271 -11.50 24.65 2.04
C ILE A 271 -12.79 24.40 1.24
N VAL A 272 -13.56 25.46 0.95
CA VAL A 272 -14.79 25.33 0.13
C VAL A 272 -14.45 24.84 -1.28
N ASN A 273 -13.43 25.43 -1.91
CA ASN A 273 -12.95 25.01 -3.23
C ASN A 273 -12.50 23.54 -3.22
N PHE A 274 -11.80 23.10 -2.16
CA PHE A 274 -11.38 21.71 -1.99
C PHE A 274 -12.58 20.76 -1.93
N ILE A 275 -13.62 21.08 -1.14
CA ILE A 275 -14.83 20.26 -1.03
C ILE A 275 -15.54 20.17 -2.39
N ILE A 276 -15.64 21.28 -3.13
CA ILE A 276 -16.24 21.29 -4.46
C ILE A 276 -15.43 20.40 -5.42
N CYS A 277 -14.11 20.53 -5.44
CA CYS A 277 -13.25 19.68 -6.25
C CYS A 277 -13.41 18.18 -5.90
N VAL A 278 -13.44 17.84 -4.62
CA VAL A 278 -13.67 16.46 -4.16
C VAL A 278 -14.99 15.92 -4.70
N ALA A 279 -16.07 16.69 -4.61
CA ALA A 279 -17.39 16.28 -5.11
C ALA A 279 -17.41 16.10 -6.63
N VAL A 280 -16.79 17.01 -7.37
CA VAL A 280 -16.68 16.94 -8.85
C VAL A 280 -15.85 15.72 -9.26
N PHE A 281 -14.66 15.53 -8.68
CA PHE A 281 -13.80 14.41 -9.03
C PHE A 281 -14.37 13.07 -8.58
N PHE A 282 -15.14 13.02 -7.48
CA PHE A 282 -15.91 11.83 -7.11
C PHE A 282 -16.94 11.47 -8.18
N ALA A 283 -17.74 12.45 -8.63
CA ALA A 283 -18.76 12.23 -9.65
C ALA A 283 -18.14 11.81 -11.00
N VAL A 284 -17.06 12.47 -11.43
CA VAL A 284 -16.32 12.15 -12.65
C VAL A 284 -15.71 10.75 -12.57
N GLY A 285 -15.03 10.43 -11.47
CA GLY A 285 -14.43 9.11 -11.23
C GLY A 285 -15.48 7.99 -11.24
N TYR A 286 -16.62 8.21 -10.56
CA TYR A 286 -17.73 7.28 -10.59
C TYR A 286 -18.29 7.08 -12.02
N ALA A 287 -18.60 8.15 -12.72
CA ALA A 287 -19.23 8.06 -14.04
C ALA A 287 -18.32 7.35 -15.06
N ILE A 288 -17.04 7.75 -15.13
CA ILE A 288 -16.06 7.17 -16.04
C ILE A 288 -15.80 5.69 -15.71
N ALA A 289 -15.56 5.37 -14.45
CA ALA A 289 -15.31 3.98 -14.05
C ALA A 289 -16.56 3.10 -14.27
N TYR A 290 -17.74 3.58 -13.88
CA TYR A 290 -18.98 2.85 -14.10
C TYR A 290 -19.24 2.55 -15.58
N PHE A 291 -19.02 3.54 -16.46
CA PHE A 291 -19.15 3.37 -17.90
C PHE A 291 -18.09 2.39 -18.44
N MET A 292 -16.80 2.60 -18.11
CA MET A 292 -15.72 1.79 -18.66
C MET A 292 -15.80 0.32 -18.19
N ILE A 293 -16.07 0.07 -16.91
CA ILE A 293 -16.21 -1.29 -16.36
C ILE A 293 -17.37 -2.02 -17.08
N GLY A 294 -18.48 -1.33 -17.32
CA GLY A 294 -19.62 -1.90 -18.04
C GLY A 294 -19.33 -2.14 -19.51
N ARG A 295 -18.79 -1.15 -20.22
CA ARG A 295 -18.60 -1.17 -21.68
C ARG A 295 -17.49 -2.12 -22.13
N PHE A 296 -16.39 -2.16 -21.38
CA PHE A 296 -15.22 -2.99 -21.71
C PHE A 296 -15.18 -4.32 -20.95
N HIS A 297 -16.19 -4.63 -20.17
CA HIS A 297 -16.33 -5.88 -19.41
C HIS A 297 -15.11 -6.19 -18.55
N PHE A 298 -14.55 -5.19 -17.85
CA PHE A 298 -13.43 -5.42 -16.95
C PHE A 298 -13.84 -6.33 -15.79
N ALA A 299 -13.02 -7.34 -15.52
CA ALA A 299 -13.18 -8.25 -14.39
C ALA A 299 -12.61 -7.63 -13.10
N THR A 300 -13.26 -6.56 -12.63
CA THR A 300 -12.93 -5.95 -11.33
C THR A 300 -13.33 -6.88 -10.17
N PRO A 301 -12.81 -6.69 -8.95
CA PRO A 301 -13.09 -7.60 -7.84
C PRO A 301 -14.59 -7.84 -7.64
N GLY A 302 -14.97 -9.13 -7.56
CA GLY A 302 -16.36 -9.56 -7.43
C GLY A 302 -17.16 -9.58 -8.74
N ARG A 303 -16.50 -9.52 -9.91
CA ARG A 303 -17.15 -9.48 -11.22
C ARG A 303 -16.50 -10.41 -12.23
N LEU A 304 -17.32 -11.07 -13.07
CA LEU A 304 -16.90 -11.86 -14.24
C LEU A 304 -15.83 -12.92 -13.91
N GLY A 305 -16.00 -13.65 -12.81
CA GLY A 305 -15.07 -14.71 -12.41
C GLY A 305 -13.85 -14.23 -11.61
N ASN A 306 -13.65 -12.93 -11.45
CA ASN A 306 -12.65 -12.41 -10.53
C ASN A 306 -13.22 -12.41 -9.09
N TYR A 307 -13.39 -13.62 -8.58
CA TYR A 307 -13.86 -13.86 -7.23
C TYR A 307 -12.69 -14.27 -6.36
N THR A 308 -12.64 -13.76 -5.14
CA THR A 308 -11.84 -14.38 -4.09
C THR A 308 -12.56 -15.68 -3.74
N ASP A 309 -11.91 -16.81 -4.02
CA ASP A 309 -12.41 -18.10 -3.55
C ASP A 309 -12.57 -18.00 -2.02
N ASP A 310 -13.74 -18.36 -1.52
CA ASP A 310 -14.03 -18.46 -0.08
C ASP A 310 -13.11 -19.49 0.65
N SER A 311 -12.18 -20.06 -0.11
CA SER A 311 -11.23 -21.08 0.33
C SER A 311 -9.76 -20.63 0.35
N GLY A 312 -9.43 -19.35 0.64
CA GLY A 312 -8.01 -19.12 0.91
C GLY A 312 -7.32 -17.81 0.61
N ALA A 313 -7.87 -16.68 0.90
CA ALA A 313 -7.07 -15.44 1.03
C ALA A 313 -7.19 -14.91 2.45
N GLY A 314 -6.20 -15.27 3.26
CA GLY A 314 -5.99 -14.65 4.56
C GLY A 314 -5.67 -13.17 4.39
N ASN A 315 -6.66 -12.32 4.53
CA ASN A 315 -6.51 -10.96 4.98
C ASN A 315 -6.90 -10.93 6.44
N GLY A 316 -5.95 -10.52 7.27
CA GLY A 316 -6.14 -10.37 8.70
C GLY A 316 -7.34 -9.51 9.04
N GLN A 317 -8.44 -10.17 9.28
CA GLN A 317 -9.52 -9.75 10.13
C GLN A 317 -10.11 -11.04 10.70
N ASP A 318 -9.61 -11.40 11.88
CA ASP A 318 -10.24 -12.37 12.74
C ASP A 318 -11.61 -11.83 13.17
N GLY A 319 -12.61 -12.08 12.32
CA GLY A 319 -14.01 -11.96 12.71
C GLY A 319 -14.42 -13.21 13.54
N PRO A 320 -15.40 -13.10 14.43
CA PRO A 320 -15.76 -14.21 15.34
C PRO A 320 -16.13 -15.53 14.64
N GLU A 321 -16.54 -15.51 13.36
CA GLU A 321 -16.85 -16.75 12.62
C GLU A 321 -15.62 -17.54 12.13
N LYS A 322 -14.45 -16.90 11.86
CA LYS A 322 -13.21 -17.61 11.50
C LYS A 322 -12.54 -18.22 12.73
N GLN A 323 -12.62 -17.57 13.89
CA GLN A 323 -12.16 -18.16 15.15
C GLN A 323 -13.03 -19.40 15.52
N ILE A 324 -14.34 -19.35 15.31
CA ILE A 324 -15.22 -20.49 15.56
C ILE A 324 -14.92 -21.67 14.64
N SER A 325 -14.52 -21.43 13.39
CA SER A 325 -14.15 -22.51 12.44
C SER A 325 -12.76 -23.07 12.73
N GLY A 326 -11.78 -22.22 13.05
CA GLY A 326 -10.41 -22.63 13.45
C GLY A 326 -10.43 -23.40 14.76
N ASN A 327 -11.15 -22.91 15.77
CA ASN A 327 -11.34 -23.60 17.05
C ASN A 327 -12.00 -24.98 16.86
N ARG A 328 -12.99 -25.11 16.00
CA ARG A 328 -13.62 -26.41 15.72
C ARG A 328 -12.67 -27.40 15.06
N GLN A 329 -11.80 -26.96 14.13
CA GLN A 329 -10.78 -27.84 13.53
C GLN A 329 -9.73 -28.24 14.56
N ALA A 330 -9.26 -27.30 15.38
CA ALA A 330 -8.31 -27.56 16.45
C ALA A 330 -8.89 -28.54 17.49
N GLU A 331 -10.16 -28.40 17.88
CA GLU A 331 -10.85 -29.36 18.76
C GLU A 331 -10.93 -30.77 18.17
N ARG A 332 -11.22 -30.90 16.88
CA ARG A 332 -11.21 -32.21 16.20
C ARG A 332 -9.81 -32.80 16.14
N ILE A 333 -8.78 -31.99 15.86
CA ILE A 333 -7.38 -32.44 15.90
C ILE A 333 -6.97 -32.89 17.30
N ILE A 334 -7.38 -32.17 18.36
CA ILE A 334 -7.16 -32.61 19.74
C ILE A 334 -7.81 -33.97 19.99
N THR A 335 -9.00 -34.21 19.47
CA THR A 335 -9.70 -35.50 19.56
C THR A 335 -8.92 -36.58 18.81
N LEU A 336 -8.42 -36.29 17.60
CA LEU A 336 -7.56 -37.24 16.84
C LEU A 336 -6.24 -37.56 17.53
N LEU A 337 -5.74 -36.67 18.39
CA LEU A 337 -4.55 -36.90 19.23
C LEU A 337 -4.82 -37.74 20.49
N GLY A 338 -6.07 -38.13 20.72
CA GLY A 338 -6.49 -38.88 21.90
C GLY A 338 -6.93 -38.03 23.09
N GLY A 339 -7.30 -36.76 22.83
CA GLY A 339 -7.77 -35.83 23.81
C GLY A 339 -6.68 -34.95 24.45
N ARG A 340 -7.08 -33.91 25.19
CA ARG A 340 -6.18 -32.94 25.84
C ARG A 340 -5.18 -33.60 26.77
N ASP A 341 -5.63 -34.56 27.55
CA ASP A 341 -4.81 -35.25 28.54
C ASP A 341 -3.68 -36.10 27.92
N ASN A 342 -3.78 -36.45 26.64
CA ASN A 342 -2.78 -37.19 25.89
C ASN A 342 -1.67 -36.31 25.30
N ILE A 343 -1.89 -34.98 25.20
CA ILE A 343 -0.96 -34.05 24.60
C ILE A 343 0.04 -33.52 25.62
N LEU A 344 1.34 -33.65 25.31
CA LEU A 344 2.43 -33.12 26.13
C LEU A 344 2.99 -31.80 25.59
N LEU A 345 3.14 -31.70 24.28
CA LEU A 345 3.71 -30.52 23.64
C LEU A 345 3.15 -30.39 22.23
N VAL A 346 2.80 -29.16 21.84
CA VAL A 346 2.40 -28.81 20.48
C VAL A 346 3.39 -27.80 19.90
N ASP A 347 4.02 -28.16 18.79
CA ASP A 347 4.91 -27.32 18.03
C ASP A 347 4.62 -27.41 16.52
N ALA A 348 5.19 -26.55 15.72
CA ALA A 348 5.07 -26.59 14.27
C ALA A 348 6.38 -26.19 13.60
N CYS A 349 6.60 -26.72 12.40
CA CYS A 349 7.54 -26.15 11.45
C CYS A 349 6.76 -25.65 10.24
N MET A 350 7.44 -25.07 9.26
CA MET A 350 6.81 -24.43 8.09
C MET A 350 5.72 -25.25 7.38
N THR A 351 5.75 -26.58 7.52
CA THR A 351 4.82 -27.47 6.80
C THR A 351 4.19 -28.57 7.65
N ARG A 352 4.62 -28.74 8.90
CA ARG A 352 4.19 -29.87 9.74
C ARG A 352 3.81 -29.40 11.14
N LEU A 353 2.62 -29.81 11.58
CA LEU A 353 2.23 -29.79 12.97
C LEU A 353 2.98 -30.92 13.66
N ARG A 354 3.68 -30.63 14.76
CA ARG A 354 4.47 -31.58 15.57
C ARG A 354 3.88 -31.63 16.95
N VAL A 355 3.46 -32.83 17.36
CA VAL A 355 2.85 -33.02 18.67
C VAL A 355 3.56 -34.19 19.38
N THR A 356 3.91 -33.99 20.65
CA THR A 356 4.35 -35.04 21.51
C THR A 356 3.18 -35.51 22.37
N VAL A 357 2.90 -36.80 22.35
CA VAL A 357 1.78 -37.41 23.08
C VAL A 357 2.29 -38.39 24.15
N LYS A 358 1.48 -38.61 25.19
CA LYS A 358 1.78 -39.61 26.25
C LYS A 358 1.67 -41.03 25.70
N ASP A 359 0.61 -41.29 24.95
CA ASP A 359 0.23 -42.60 24.43
C ASP A 359 -0.11 -42.51 22.94
N ILE A 360 0.77 -43.05 22.10
CA ILE A 360 0.64 -43.01 20.65
C ILE A 360 -0.50 -43.93 20.15
N THR A 361 -0.92 -44.93 20.93
CA THR A 361 -2.00 -45.86 20.54
C THR A 361 -3.36 -45.19 20.51
N LYS A 362 -3.52 -44.07 21.21
CA LYS A 362 -4.76 -43.25 21.21
C LYS A 362 -4.88 -42.33 20.03
N VAL A 363 -3.80 -42.20 19.24
CA VAL A 363 -3.79 -41.29 18.07
C VAL A 363 -4.46 -41.95 16.88
N ALA A 364 -5.46 -41.26 16.30
CA ALA A 364 -6.25 -41.73 15.17
C ALA A 364 -5.38 -42.04 13.92
N GLU A 365 -5.92 -42.87 13.04
CA GLU A 365 -5.21 -43.29 11.82
C GLU A 365 -5.20 -42.20 10.71
N LEU A 366 -4.33 -42.36 9.71
CA LEU A 366 -4.10 -41.38 8.64
C LEU A 366 -5.39 -40.96 7.92
N ALA A 367 -6.37 -41.86 7.81
CA ALA A 367 -7.64 -41.56 7.13
C ALA A 367 -8.40 -40.43 7.82
N ASP A 368 -8.45 -40.43 9.14
CA ASP A 368 -9.15 -39.41 9.92
C ASP A 368 -8.41 -38.06 9.86
N TRP A 369 -7.08 -38.08 9.87
CA TRP A 369 -6.25 -36.89 9.71
C TRP A 369 -6.40 -36.26 8.32
N LYS A 370 -6.58 -37.10 7.27
CA LYS A 370 -6.87 -36.60 5.92
C LYS A 370 -8.24 -35.92 5.83
N ALA A 371 -9.23 -36.42 6.54
CA ALA A 371 -10.55 -35.79 6.64
C ALA A 371 -10.46 -34.37 7.26
N GLU A 372 -9.49 -34.13 8.14
CA GLU A 372 -9.18 -32.82 8.73
C GLU A 372 -8.12 -32.04 7.95
N GLY A 373 -7.81 -32.44 6.71
CA GLY A 373 -6.97 -31.68 5.79
C GLY A 373 -5.46 -31.96 5.88
N ALA A 374 -5.03 -32.96 6.61
CA ALA A 374 -3.62 -33.36 6.62
C ALA A 374 -3.26 -34.09 5.31
N MET A 375 -2.14 -33.72 4.71
CA MET A 375 -1.59 -34.37 3.52
C MET A 375 -0.81 -35.67 3.85
N GLY A 376 -0.39 -35.86 5.08
CA GLY A 376 0.35 -37.01 5.53
C GLY A 376 0.53 -37.02 7.04
N LEU A 377 0.76 -38.22 7.60
CA LEU A 377 0.97 -38.44 9.03
C LEU A 377 2.19 -39.33 9.24
N ILE A 378 3.06 -38.96 10.16
CA ILE A 378 4.19 -39.75 10.64
C ILE A 378 4.02 -39.93 12.14
N LYS A 379 3.96 -41.19 12.58
CA LYS A 379 3.93 -41.58 13.98
C LYS A 379 5.28 -42.25 14.31
N LYS A 380 6.03 -41.71 15.26
CA LYS A 380 7.30 -42.31 15.70
C LYS A 380 7.49 -42.05 17.19
N ASP A 381 7.66 -43.16 17.95
CA ASP A 381 7.74 -43.13 19.42
C ASP A 381 6.54 -42.39 20.05
N GLN A 382 6.77 -41.27 20.72
CA GLN A 382 5.72 -40.38 21.23
C GLN A 382 5.46 -39.18 20.32
N GLY A 383 6.14 -39.09 19.18
CA GLY A 383 6.08 -37.94 18.26
C GLY A 383 5.13 -38.17 17.11
N ILE A 384 4.23 -37.21 16.90
CA ILE A 384 3.29 -37.14 15.78
C ILE A 384 3.70 -35.96 14.89
N GLN A 385 3.79 -36.20 13.58
CA GLN A 385 4.00 -35.13 12.60
C GLN A 385 2.91 -35.21 11.53
N ALA A 386 2.01 -34.28 11.53
CA ALA A 386 0.96 -34.15 10.52
C ALA A 386 1.31 -33.03 9.53
N VAL A 387 1.28 -33.34 8.24
CA VAL A 387 1.67 -32.40 7.17
C VAL A 387 0.45 -31.59 6.77
N TYR A 388 0.46 -30.29 7.10
CA TYR A 388 -0.59 -29.33 6.78
C TYR A 388 -0.13 -28.19 5.85
N GLY A 389 1.15 -28.22 5.41
CA GLY A 389 1.72 -27.10 4.67
C GLY A 389 1.75 -25.81 5.49
N PRO A 390 1.54 -24.64 4.86
CA PRO A 390 1.60 -23.34 5.55
C PRO A 390 0.61 -23.17 6.72
N LYS A 391 -0.41 -24.02 6.81
CA LYS A 391 -1.42 -23.98 7.90
C LYS A 391 -0.92 -24.56 9.23
N ALA A 392 0.22 -25.21 9.24
CA ALA A 392 0.72 -25.91 10.43
C ALA A 392 0.94 -24.98 11.64
N ASP A 393 1.44 -23.78 11.39
CA ASP A 393 1.72 -22.80 12.47
C ASP A 393 0.45 -22.18 13.04
N VAL A 394 -0.55 -21.93 12.18
CA VAL A 394 -1.88 -21.46 12.62
C VAL A 394 -2.55 -22.52 13.49
N LEU A 395 -2.58 -23.77 13.03
CA LEU A 395 -3.15 -24.88 13.80
C LEU A 395 -2.46 -25.10 15.15
N LYS A 396 -1.13 -24.91 15.22
CA LYS A 396 -0.40 -24.91 16.50
C LYS A 396 -0.95 -23.84 17.45
N SER A 397 -1.13 -22.61 16.96
CA SER A 397 -1.65 -21.51 17.77
C SER A 397 -3.07 -21.79 18.24
N ASP A 398 -3.97 -22.22 17.33
CA ASP A 398 -5.35 -22.55 17.65
C ASP A 398 -5.47 -23.70 18.67
N ILE A 399 -4.61 -24.73 18.56
CA ILE A 399 -4.57 -25.86 19.51
C ILE A 399 -4.06 -25.39 20.87
N ASN A 400 -3.00 -24.58 20.92
CA ASN A 400 -2.46 -24.06 22.18
C ASN A 400 -3.43 -23.11 22.88
N ASP A 401 -4.26 -22.37 22.16
CA ASP A 401 -5.32 -21.49 22.72
C ASP A 401 -6.46 -22.30 23.35
N ILE A 402 -6.62 -23.58 22.96
CA ILE A 402 -7.65 -24.47 23.50
C ILE A 402 -7.12 -25.33 24.67
N LEU A 403 -5.82 -25.69 24.69
CA LEU A 403 -5.22 -26.53 25.72
C LEU A 403 -5.08 -25.81 27.05
#